data_9347448564d45cab8590ee3b3f4eaeb7
#
_entry.id   9347448564d45cab8590ee3b3f4eaeb7
#
_cell.length_a   1.000
_cell.length_b   1.000
_cell.length_c   1.000
_cell.angle_alpha   90.00
_cell.angle_beta   90.00
_cell.angle_gamma   90.00
#
_symmetry.space_group_name_H-M   'P 1'
#
loop_
_entity.id
_entity.type
_entity.pdbx_description
1 polymer ?
#
loop_
_entity_poly.entity_id
_entity_poly.type
_entity_poly.pdbx_seq_one_letter_code
_entity_poly.pdbx_strand_id
1 'polypeptide(L)'
;MKNRVHPELREMFSVLPEVDNSPENFQQYRKWAKESFTATVLSSNDKVTVSNRFIPGPERAPEVRVRIYEPTKKTEALPGVLWIHGGGYQVGSPEMDDKLCEKFVLEANCIVVSVDYRLAPEYPFPAPLEDCYAALQWVSNNSEDLSIDSSRIAIAGMSAGGGLTAALALLARDRKGPSIIFQMPLCPMIDDRNIKPSAFEITDSKLWNRKANISGWKMYLGSVYGEEVSPYAAPARATDLTGLPPTYTMVGEIDLFRYETIEYANRLMQAGVPTEFHVYPGGYHGFELIAPNAEISQRAEEEYIGALKQALQKTEI
;
A
#
# COMPACT_ATOMS: atom_id res chain seq x y z
N MET A 1 -4.83 15.32 21.16
CA MET A 1 -4.01 14.67 20.14
C MET A 1 -2.65 15.36 19.96
N LYS A 2 -2.56 16.66 19.73
CA LYS A 2 -1.32 17.41 19.42
C LYS A 2 -0.11 17.10 20.32
N ASN A 3 -0.30 16.89 21.62
CA ASN A 3 0.80 16.60 22.56
C ASN A 3 1.39 15.18 22.38
N ARG A 4 0.67 14.27 21.76
CA ARG A 4 1.15 12.92 21.43
C ARG A 4 1.93 12.87 20.10
N VAL A 5 1.71 13.87 19.23
CA VAL A 5 2.40 13.97 17.93
C VAL A 5 3.89 14.23 18.16
N HIS A 6 4.73 13.48 17.43
CA HIS A 6 6.19 13.68 17.44
C HIS A 6 6.53 15.17 17.21
N PRO A 7 7.47 15.76 17.96
CA PRO A 7 7.76 17.20 17.86
C PRO A 7 7.96 17.70 16.43
N GLU A 8 8.69 16.99 15.61
CA GLU A 8 8.99 17.34 14.22
C GLU A 8 7.76 17.28 13.30
N LEU A 9 6.73 16.51 13.66
CA LEU A 9 5.51 16.37 12.87
C LEU A 9 4.41 17.38 13.23
N ARG A 10 4.58 18.15 14.33
CA ARG A 10 3.53 19.02 14.88
C ARG A 10 3.14 20.18 13.98
N GLU A 11 4.08 20.72 13.24
CA GLU A 11 3.83 21.82 12.32
C GLU A 11 2.89 21.36 11.20
N MET A 12 3.25 20.30 10.50
CA MET A 12 2.40 19.72 9.45
C MET A 12 1.06 19.24 9.99
N PHE A 13 1.03 18.56 11.14
CA PHE A 13 -0.22 18.17 11.78
C PHE A 13 -1.15 19.36 12.01
N SER A 14 -0.62 20.55 12.36
CA SER A 14 -1.44 21.72 12.65
C SER A 14 -2.19 22.25 11.43
N VAL A 15 -1.66 22.05 10.23
CA VAL A 15 -2.20 22.54 8.94
C VAL A 15 -2.93 21.47 8.13
N LEU A 16 -2.98 20.23 8.61
CA LEU A 16 -3.75 19.18 7.93
C LEU A 16 -5.23 19.57 7.80
N PRO A 17 -5.85 19.31 6.64
CA PRO A 17 -7.28 19.45 6.48
C PRO A 17 -8.03 18.36 7.25
N GLU A 18 -9.32 18.58 7.47
CA GLU A 18 -10.19 17.55 8.02
C GLU A 18 -10.52 16.50 6.96
N VAL A 19 -10.53 15.24 7.37
CA VAL A 19 -10.92 14.11 6.53
C VAL A 19 -12.41 13.84 6.71
N ASP A 20 -13.20 14.15 5.70
CA ASP A 20 -14.63 13.84 5.67
C ASP A 20 -15.02 13.10 4.37
N ASN A 21 -14.95 11.79 4.45
CA ASN A 21 -15.36 10.87 3.39
C ASN A 21 -16.77 10.31 3.66
N SER A 22 -17.61 11.04 4.41
CA SER A 22 -19.02 10.66 4.60
C SER A 22 -19.75 10.63 3.26
N PRO A 23 -20.83 9.85 3.12
CA PRO A 23 -21.60 9.76 1.86
C PRO A 23 -22.04 11.12 1.31
N GLU A 24 -22.36 12.06 2.21
CA GLU A 24 -22.82 13.41 1.86
C GLU A 24 -21.69 14.26 1.26
N ASN A 25 -20.45 14.08 1.73
CA ASN A 25 -19.27 14.88 1.34
C ASN A 25 -18.29 14.11 0.44
N PHE A 26 -18.61 12.87 0.11
CA PHE A 26 -17.69 11.96 -0.59
C PHE A 26 -17.20 12.51 -1.93
N GLN A 27 -18.06 13.12 -2.74
CA GLN A 27 -17.68 13.67 -4.04
C GLN A 27 -16.72 14.86 -3.88
N GLN A 28 -16.92 15.70 -2.86
CA GLN A 28 -16.02 16.80 -2.55
C GLN A 28 -14.68 16.28 -2.04
N TYR A 29 -14.69 15.28 -1.16
CA TYR A 29 -13.49 14.61 -0.67
C TYR A 29 -12.68 13.99 -1.82
N ARG A 30 -13.32 13.26 -2.74
CA ARG A 30 -12.67 12.67 -3.91
C ARG A 30 -12.05 13.73 -4.83
N LYS A 31 -12.76 14.82 -5.07
CA LYS A 31 -12.22 15.94 -5.86
C LYS A 31 -11.00 16.56 -5.21
N TRP A 32 -11.08 16.89 -3.92
CA TRP A 32 -9.96 17.40 -3.14
C TRP A 32 -8.76 16.44 -3.16
N ALA A 33 -8.98 15.16 -2.93
CA ALA A 33 -7.92 14.15 -2.93
C ALA A 33 -7.23 14.10 -4.30
N LYS A 34 -8.00 14.09 -5.39
CA LYS A 34 -7.44 14.13 -6.75
C LYS A 34 -6.58 15.36 -6.99
N GLU A 35 -7.07 16.55 -6.63
CA GLU A 35 -6.34 17.81 -6.81
C GLU A 35 -5.07 17.86 -5.95
N SER A 36 -5.13 17.38 -4.70
CA SER A 36 -3.99 17.38 -3.77
C SER A 36 -2.91 16.38 -4.16
N PHE A 37 -3.28 15.19 -4.59
CA PHE A 37 -2.33 14.13 -4.92
C PHE A 37 -1.70 14.28 -6.31
N THR A 38 -2.39 14.90 -7.27
CA THR A 38 -1.82 15.15 -8.61
C THR A 38 -1.03 16.44 -8.73
N ALA A 39 -1.06 17.31 -7.73
CA ALA A 39 -0.30 18.57 -7.73
C ALA A 39 1.22 18.36 -7.64
N THR A 40 1.70 17.16 -7.37
CA THR A 40 3.12 16.85 -7.32
C THR A 40 3.59 16.50 -8.72
N VAL A 41 3.99 17.53 -9.48
CA VAL A 41 4.65 17.36 -10.79
C VAL A 41 5.93 16.56 -10.58
N LEU A 42 6.10 15.47 -11.35
CA LEU A 42 7.37 14.77 -11.48
C LEU A 42 8.47 15.79 -11.78
N SER A 43 9.44 15.93 -10.90
CA SER A 43 10.72 16.51 -11.31
C SER A 43 11.30 15.52 -12.32
N SER A 44 11.54 15.94 -13.55
CA SER A 44 12.17 15.10 -14.55
C SER A 44 13.49 14.56 -14.01
N ASN A 45 13.50 13.28 -13.64
CA ASN A 45 14.73 12.63 -13.23
C ASN A 45 15.29 11.88 -14.44
N ASP A 46 16.40 12.38 -15.01
CA ASP A 46 17.02 11.78 -16.19
C ASP A 46 17.44 10.31 -16.02
N LYS A 47 17.42 9.80 -14.79
CA LYS A 47 17.79 8.42 -14.45
C LYS A 47 16.61 7.45 -14.44
N VAL A 48 15.36 7.96 -14.40
CA VAL A 48 14.15 7.14 -14.34
C VAL A 48 13.23 7.48 -15.50
N THR A 49 12.80 6.46 -16.23
CA THR A 49 11.77 6.59 -17.26
C THR A 49 10.43 6.18 -16.67
N VAL A 50 9.41 7.00 -16.88
CA VAL A 50 8.04 6.72 -16.44
C VAL A 50 7.12 6.58 -17.65
N SER A 51 6.37 5.49 -17.70
CA SER A 51 5.41 5.23 -18.78
C SER A 51 4.10 4.65 -18.26
N ASN A 52 3.03 4.80 -19.03
CA ASN A 52 1.75 4.17 -18.72
C ASN A 52 1.44 3.08 -19.74
N ARG A 53 0.88 1.96 -19.28
CA ARG A 53 0.36 0.90 -20.15
C ARG A 53 -1.03 0.48 -19.69
N PHE A 54 -1.84 0.02 -20.61
CA PHE A 54 -3.10 -0.68 -20.33
C PHE A 54 -2.86 -2.16 -20.49
N ILE A 55 -3.22 -2.93 -19.49
CA ILE A 55 -3.03 -4.38 -19.43
C ILE A 55 -4.40 -5.07 -19.39
N PRO A 56 -4.49 -6.33 -19.82
CA PRO A 56 -5.73 -7.09 -19.68
C PRO A 56 -6.19 -7.10 -18.21
N GLY A 57 -7.41 -6.67 -17.97
CA GLY A 57 -8.05 -6.77 -16.66
C GLY A 57 -8.51 -8.21 -16.35
N PRO A 58 -9.09 -8.43 -15.17
CA PRO A 58 -9.75 -9.70 -14.83
C PRO A 58 -10.84 -10.07 -15.86
N GLU A 59 -11.20 -11.35 -15.90
CA GLU A 59 -12.22 -11.84 -16.85
C GLU A 59 -13.50 -10.98 -16.80
N ARG A 60 -13.93 -10.47 -17.96
CA ARG A 60 -15.11 -9.56 -18.14
C ARG A 60 -14.96 -8.19 -17.46
N ALA A 61 -13.79 -7.80 -17.01
CA ALA A 61 -13.51 -6.46 -16.49
C ALA A 61 -12.79 -5.60 -17.56
N PRO A 62 -12.79 -4.27 -17.40
CA PRO A 62 -12.02 -3.40 -18.29
C PRO A 62 -10.52 -3.63 -18.15
N GLU A 63 -9.76 -3.11 -19.11
CA GLU A 63 -8.30 -3.02 -18.99
C GLU A 63 -7.92 -2.24 -17.73
N VAL A 64 -6.79 -2.63 -17.11
CA VAL A 64 -6.22 -1.96 -15.95
C VAL A 64 -5.04 -1.11 -16.41
N ARG A 65 -5.04 0.16 -16.04
CA ARG A 65 -3.87 1.00 -16.27
C ARG A 65 -2.79 0.66 -15.23
N VAL A 66 -1.56 0.54 -15.70
CA VAL A 66 -0.37 0.45 -14.85
C VAL A 66 0.60 1.56 -15.22
N ARG A 67 1.29 2.08 -14.20
CA ARG A 67 2.33 3.09 -14.34
C ARG A 67 3.67 2.45 -13.99
N ILE A 68 4.61 2.48 -14.94
CA ILE A 68 5.87 1.76 -14.88
C ILE A 68 6.99 2.76 -14.69
N TYR A 69 7.84 2.52 -13.71
CA TYR A 69 9.04 3.29 -13.40
C TYR A 69 10.24 2.37 -13.57
N GLU A 70 11.17 2.76 -14.41
CA GLU A 70 12.34 1.94 -14.73
C GLU A 70 13.60 2.78 -14.88
N PRO A 71 14.80 2.23 -14.58
CA PRO A 71 16.04 2.94 -14.85
C PRO A 71 16.16 3.23 -16.34
N THR A 72 16.59 4.45 -16.70
CA THR A 72 16.83 4.83 -18.10
C THR A 72 17.85 3.92 -18.79
N LYS A 73 18.77 3.34 -18.03
CA LYS A 73 19.77 2.38 -18.53
C LYS A 73 19.66 1.07 -17.75
N LYS A 74 19.43 -0.02 -18.45
CA LYS A 74 19.42 -1.38 -17.93
C LYS A 74 20.43 -2.24 -18.69
N THR A 75 21.21 -3.04 -18.00
CA THR A 75 22.20 -3.97 -18.59
C THR A 75 21.82 -5.43 -18.36
N GLU A 76 20.86 -5.67 -17.47
CA GLU A 76 20.36 -7.01 -17.10
C GLU A 76 18.90 -6.90 -16.66
N ALA A 77 18.25 -8.04 -16.50
CA ALA A 77 16.93 -8.12 -15.89
C ALA A 77 16.99 -7.74 -14.39
N LEU A 78 16.14 -6.82 -13.97
CA LEU A 78 16.06 -6.29 -12.61
C LEU A 78 14.92 -6.94 -11.82
N PRO A 79 14.95 -6.89 -10.48
CA PRO A 79 13.78 -7.26 -9.68
C PRO A 79 12.56 -6.40 -10.03
N GLY A 80 11.36 -6.97 -9.88
CA GLY A 80 10.10 -6.25 -10.05
C GLY A 80 9.44 -5.94 -8.71
N VAL A 81 8.83 -4.76 -8.60
CA VAL A 81 7.99 -4.38 -7.46
C VAL A 81 6.61 -3.99 -7.98
N LEU A 82 5.57 -4.71 -7.56
CA LEU A 82 4.20 -4.27 -7.78
C LEU A 82 3.82 -3.34 -6.63
N TRP A 83 3.62 -2.05 -6.95
CA TRP A 83 3.21 -1.04 -5.98
C TRP A 83 1.70 -0.81 -6.02
N ILE A 84 1.07 -0.71 -4.85
CA ILE A 84 -0.37 -0.51 -4.70
C ILE A 84 -0.59 0.74 -3.84
N HIS A 85 -1.15 1.79 -4.44
CA HIS A 85 -1.35 3.07 -3.79
C HIS A 85 -2.40 3.03 -2.67
N GLY A 86 -2.32 3.98 -1.73
CA GLY A 86 -3.28 4.18 -0.66
C GLY A 86 -4.57 4.86 -1.12
N GLY A 87 -5.33 5.40 -0.14
CA GLY A 87 -6.54 6.19 -0.42
C GLY A 87 -7.84 5.56 0.07
N GLY A 88 -7.78 4.70 1.11
CA GLY A 88 -8.97 4.11 1.76
C GLY A 88 -9.86 3.28 0.83
N TYR A 89 -9.31 2.74 -0.25
CA TYR A 89 -10.00 2.05 -1.35
C TYR A 89 -10.92 2.94 -2.20
N GLN A 90 -10.97 4.25 -1.94
CA GLN A 90 -11.98 5.18 -2.47
C GLN A 90 -11.39 6.25 -3.38
N VAL A 91 -10.14 6.59 -3.17
CA VAL A 91 -9.41 7.66 -3.86
C VAL A 91 -7.99 7.21 -4.17
N GLY A 92 -7.29 8.00 -4.95
CA GLY A 92 -5.90 7.75 -5.30
C GLY A 92 -5.71 7.33 -6.74
N SER A 93 -4.48 7.35 -7.15
CA SER A 93 -3.98 6.87 -8.44
C SER A 93 -2.46 6.65 -8.32
N PRO A 94 -1.82 5.94 -9.26
CA PRO A 94 -0.38 5.75 -9.24
C PRO A 94 0.45 7.03 -9.11
N GLU A 95 -0.02 8.14 -9.66
CA GLU A 95 0.68 9.42 -9.67
C GLU A 95 0.94 10.00 -8.28
N MET A 96 0.13 9.64 -7.28
CA MET A 96 0.31 10.15 -5.92
C MET A 96 1.62 9.68 -5.28
N ASP A 97 2.15 8.55 -5.75
CA ASP A 97 3.35 7.91 -5.21
C ASP A 97 4.56 7.98 -6.18
N ASP A 98 4.49 8.85 -7.20
CA ASP A 98 5.53 8.99 -8.22
C ASP A 98 6.95 9.11 -7.62
N LYS A 99 7.11 10.02 -6.65
CA LYS A 99 8.41 10.26 -6.00
C LYS A 99 8.92 9.02 -5.24
N LEU A 100 8.03 8.31 -4.57
CA LEU A 100 8.39 7.11 -3.83
C LEU A 100 8.77 5.97 -4.80
N CYS A 101 8.00 5.79 -5.87
CA CYS A 101 8.29 4.79 -6.88
C CYS A 101 9.63 5.08 -7.60
N GLU A 102 9.94 6.35 -7.88
CA GLU A 102 11.27 6.73 -8.40
C GLU A 102 12.41 6.43 -7.42
N LYS A 103 12.19 6.66 -6.11
CA LYS A 103 13.18 6.29 -5.09
C LYS A 103 13.43 4.79 -5.04
N PHE A 104 12.38 3.96 -5.11
CA PHE A 104 12.54 2.50 -5.19
C PHE A 104 13.41 2.11 -6.39
N VAL A 105 13.17 2.70 -7.57
CA VAL A 105 13.99 2.44 -8.76
C VAL A 105 15.45 2.80 -8.51
N LEU A 106 15.71 3.97 -7.92
CA LEU A 106 17.07 4.50 -7.76
C LEU A 106 17.85 3.81 -6.63
N GLU A 107 17.19 3.48 -5.52
CA GLU A 107 17.86 3.02 -4.31
C GLU A 107 17.83 1.50 -4.15
N ALA A 108 16.75 0.84 -4.59
CA ALA A 108 16.63 -0.61 -4.57
C ALA A 108 17.01 -1.28 -5.91
N ASN A 109 17.30 -0.49 -6.96
CA ASN A 109 17.67 -0.96 -8.30
C ASN A 109 16.66 -1.98 -8.86
N CYS A 110 15.41 -1.56 -8.99
CA CYS A 110 14.29 -2.39 -9.42
C CYS A 110 13.44 -1.69 -10.49
N ILE A 111 12.50 -2.40 -11.05
CA ILE A 111 11.43 -1.84 -11.89
C ILE A 111 10.15 -1.85 -11.04
N VAL A 112 9.48 -0.70 -10.96
CA VAL A 112 8.22 -0.57 -10.22
C VAL A 112 7.06 -0.52 -11.19
N VAL A 113 6.03 -1.33 -10.93
CA VAL A 113 4.77 -1.33 -11.66
C VAL A 113 3.67 -0.94 -10.65
N SER A 114 3.16 0.30 -10.75
CA SER A 114 2.10 0.81 -9.89
C SER A 114 0.74 0.61 -10.55
N VAL A 115 -0.20 0.05 -9.80
CA VAL A 115 -1.51 -0.37 -10.32
C VAL A 115 -2.56 0.72 -10.09
N ASP A 116 -3.24 1.13 -11.14
CA ASP A 116 -4.42 1.99 -11.09
C ASP A 116 -5.68 1.11 -10.95
N TYR A 117 -5.84 0.53 -9.76
CA TYR A 117 -6.94 -0.38 -9.48
C TYR A 117 -8.28 0.36 -9.38
N ARG A 118 -9.36 -0.29 -9.75
CA ARG A 118 -10.73 0.25 -9.65
C ARG A 118 -11.10 0.57 -8.21
N LEU A 119 -11.73 1.72 -8.01
CA LEU A 119 -12.05 2.27 -6.69
C LEU A 119 -13.49 2.06 -6.28
N ALA A 120 -13.72 1.89 -4.98
CA ALA A 120 -15.03 1.92 -4.36
C ALA A 120 -15.57 3.37 -4.28
N PRO A 121 -16.88 3.58 -4.19
CA PRO A 121 -17.95 2.58 -4.15
C PRO A 121 -18.36 2.02 -5.51
N GLU A 122 -17.90 2.57 -6.64
CA GLU A 122 -18.30 2.14 -7.98
C GLU A 122 -17.90 0.69 -8.25
N TYR A 123 -16.74 0.29 -7.70
CA TYR A 123 -16.19 -1.05 -7.84
C TYR A 123 -15.77 -1.59 -6.45
N PRO A 124 -16.74 -2.12 -5.67
CA PRO A 124 -16.41 -2.69 -4.36
C PRO A 124 -15.59 -3.97 -4.49
N PHE A 125 -15.19 -4.54 -3.36
CA PHE A 125 -14.58 -5.88 -3.30
C PHE A 125 -15.42 -6.90 -4.11
N PRO A 126 -14.81 -7.75 -4.93
CA PRO A 126 -13.37 -8.01 -5.04
C PRO A 126 -12.64 -7.20 -6.14
N ALA A 127 -13.28 -6.24 -6.81
CA ALA A 127 -12.74 -5.62 -8.01
C ALA A 127 -11.34 -5.01 -7.84
N PRO A 128 -11.02 -4.22 -6.78
CA PRO A 128 -9.67 -3.67 -6.58
C PRO A 128 -8.61 -4.75 -6.43
N LEU A 129 -8.90 -5.82 -5.69
CA LEU A 129 -7.96 -6.92 -5.47
C LEU A 129 -7.73 -7.74 -6.74
N GLU A 130 -8.77 -8.00 -7.52
CA GLU A 130 -8.65 -8.75 -8.78
C GLU A 130 -7.84 -7.96 -9.82
N ASP A 131 -7.94 -6.62 -9.83
CA ASP A 131 -7.09 -5.78 -10.68
C ASP A 131 -5.62 -5.88 -10.27
N CYS A 132 -5.32 -5.86 -8.97
CA CYS A 132 -3.97 -6.06 -8.46
C CYS A 132 -3.44 -7.46 -8.80
N TYR A 133 -4.28 -8.50 -8.72
CA TYR A 133 -3.90 -9.86 -9.09
C TYR A 133 -3.64 -9.99 -10.60
N ALA A 134 -4.48 -9.37 -11.44
CA ALA A 134 -4.26 -9.32 -12.89
C ALA A 134 -2.93 -8.62 -13.23
N ALA A 135 -2.62 -7.52 -12.54
CA ALA A 135 -1.35 -6.82 -12.70
C ALA A 135 -0.15 -7.69 -12.27
N LEU A 136 -0.25 -8.43 -11.16
CA LEU A 136 0.80 -9.37 -10.72
C LEU A 136 1.03 -10.47 -11.76
N GLN A 137 -0.05 -11.05 -12.27
CA GLN A 137 0.03 -12.07 -13.34
C GLN A 137 0.66 -11.50 -14.61
N TRP A 138 0.26 -10.29 -14.99
CA TRP A 138 0.80 -9.63 -16.17
C TRP A 138 2.29 -9.34 -16.03
N VAL A 139 2.75 -8.82 -14.90
CA VAL A 139 4.18 -8.59 -14.62
C VAL A 139 4.97 -9.89 -14.75
N SER A 140 4.48 -10.98 -14.15
CA SER A 140 5.14 -12.28 -14.21
C SER A 140 5.20 -12.85 -15.62
N ASN A 141 4.11 -12.76 -16.38
CA ASN A 141 3.99 -13.33 -17.72
C ASN A 141 4.72 -12.51 -18.81
N ASN A 142 4.96 -11.21 -18.55
CA ASN A 142 5.64 -10.31 -19.49
C ASN A 142 7.01 -9.86 -18.96
N SER A 143 7.60 -10.61 -18.07
CA SER A 143 8.84 -10.25 -17.37
C SER A 143 10.02 -10.03 -18.34
N GLU A 144 10.13 -10.78 -19.43
CA GLU A 144 11.14 -10.59 -20.46
C GLU A 144 11.00 -9.21 -21.16
N ASP A 145 9.81 -8.87 -21.63
CA ASP A 145 9.53 -7.58 -22.28
C ASP A 145 9.76 -6.39 -21.34
N LEU A 146 9.50 -6.58 -20.06
CA LEU A 146 9.71 -5.59 -19.01
C LEU A 146 11.16 -5.53 -18.52
N SER A 147 12.01 -6.49 -18.92
CA SER A 147 13.34 -6.68 -18.34
C SER A 147 13.29 -6.91 -16.82
N ILE A 148 12.27 -7.64 -16.34
CA ILE A 148 12.09 -8.04 -14.95
C ILE A 148 12.56 -9.48 -14.77
N ASP A 149 13.27 -9.76 -13.70
CA ASP A 149 13.55 -11.13 -13.25
C ASP A 149 12.31 -11.70 -12.56
N SER A 150 11.59 -12.58 -13.23
CA SER A 150 10.34 -13.18 -12.73
C SER A 150 10.51 -13.98 -11.43
N SER A 151 11.73 -14.38 -11.10
CA SER A 151 12.04 -15.04 -9.82
C SER A 151 12.20 -14.06 -8.66
N ARG A 152 12.22 -12.74 -8.93
CA ARG A 152 12.41 -11.68 -7.94
C ARG A 152 11.32 -10.61 -8.04
N ILE A 153 10.08 -11.01 -7.80
CA ILE A 153 8.92 -10.11 -7.74
C ILE A 153 8.52 -9.89 -6.29
N ALA A 154 8.53 -8.63 -5.85
CA ALA A 154 7.98 -8.19 -4.58
C ALA A 154 6.66 -7.46 -4.77
N ILE A 155 5.83 -7.43 -3.74
CA ILE A 155 4.60 -6.63 -3.70
C ILE A 155 4.66 -5.66 -2.53
N ALA A 156 4.22 -4.43 -2.73
CA ALA A 156 4.25 -3.39 -1.70
C ALA A 156 3.09 -2.42 -1.85
N GLY A 157 2.71 -1.78 -0.76
CA GLY A 157 1.67 -0.77 -0.79
C GLY A 157 1.43 -0.16 0.58
N MET A 158 0.70 0.96 0.60
CA MET A 158 0.48 1.73 1.82
C MET A 158 -1.01 1.87 2.14
N SER A 159 -1.37 1.85 3.43
CA SER A 159 -2.74 2.09 3.89
C SER A 159 -3.72 1.08 3.27
N ALA A 160 -4.71 1.52 2.50
CA ALA A 160 -5.58 0.64 1.71
C ALA A 160 -4.77 -0.22 0.72
N GLY A 161 -3.74 0.36 0.08
CA GLY A 161 -2.81 -0.40 -0.76
C GLY A 161 -2.00 -1.42 0.04
N GLY A 162 -1.65 -1.12 1.29
CA GLY A 162 -1.06 -2.09 2.23
C GLY A 162 -2.04 -3.24 2.55
N GLY A 163 -3.32 -2.91 2.71
CA GLY A 163 -4.38 -3.91 2.85
C GLY A 163 -4.51 -4.82 1.62
N LEU A 164 -4.50 -4.22 0.42
CA LEU A 164 -4.49 -4.97 -0.84
C LEU A 164 -3.21 -5.79 -1.02
N THR A 165 -2.05 -5.29 -0.55
CA THR A 165 -0.79 -6.04 -0.56
C THR A 165 -0.89 -7.32 0.27
N ALA A 166 -1.36 -7.22 1.51
CA ALA A 166 -1.57 -8.39 2.37
C ALA A 166 -2.61 -9.35 1.80
N ALA A 167 -3.71 -8.83 1.23
CA ALA A 167 -4.74 -9.61 0.57
C ALA A 167 -4.22 -10.33 -0.69
N LEU A 168 -3.40 -9.64 -1.48
CA LEU A 168 -2.79 -10.17 -2.70
C LEU A 168 -1.82 -11.31 -2.40
N ALA A 169 -1.04 -11.20 -1.32
CA ALA A 169 -0.15 -12.27 -0.88
C ALA A 169 -0.94 -13.55 -0.52
N LEU A 170 -2.04 -13.40 0.24
CA LEU A 170 -2.96 -14.51 0.55
C LEU A 170 -3.55 -15.12 -0.74
N LEU A 171 -4.08 -14.27 -1.62
CA LEU A 171 -4.74 -14.71 -2.84
C LEU A 171 -3.77 -15.42 -3.80
N ALA A 172 -2.55 -14.89 -3.98
CA ALA A 172 -1.53 -15.48 -4.83
C ALA A 172 -1.09 -16.85 -4.30
N ARG A 173 -0.86 -17.00 -3.00
CA ARG A 173 -0.57 -18.27 -2.34
C ARG A 173 -1.67 -19.31 -2.62
N ASP A 174 -2.91 -18.94 -2.33
CA ASP A 174 -4.04 -19.88 -2.36
C ASP A 174 -4.44 -20.26 -3.79
N ARG A 175 -4.26 -19.35 -4.75
CA ARG A 175 -4.44 -19.63 -6.18
C ARG A 175 -3.24 -20.33 -6.82
N LYS A 176 -2.12 -20.53 -6.09
CA LYS A 176 -0.85 -21.02 -6.64
C LYS A 176 -0.42 -20.18 -7.86
N GLY A 177 -0.57 -18.88 -7.72
CA GLY A 177 -0.26 -17.87 -8.72
C GLY A 177 1.24 -17.55 -8.82
N PRO A 178 1.61 -16.38 -9.36
CA PRO A 178 3.00 -15.97 -9.46
C PRO A 178 3.69 -15.96 -8.08
N SER A 179 4.96 -16.38 -8.07
CA SER A 179 5.77 -16.37 -6.86
C SER A 179 6.07 -14.94 -6.42
N ILE A 180 5.94 -14.69 -5.12
CA ILE A 180 6.25 -13.41 -4.49
C ILE A 180 7.37 -13.66 -3.49
N ILE A 181 8.51 -12.98 -3.64
CA ILE A 181 9.66 -13.17 -2.75
C ILE A 181 9.59 -12.32 -1.48
N PHE A 182 8.81 -11.25 -1.50
CA PHE A 182 8.69 -10.30 -0.40
C PHE A 182 7.39 -9.52 -0.45
N GLN A 183 6.79 -9.22 0.70
CA GLN A 183 5.65 -8.32 0.81
C GLN A 183 5.94 -7.18 1.78
N MET A 184 5.48 -5.97 1.43
CA MET A 184 5.69 -4.77 2.23
C MET A 184 4.38 -3.98 2.43
N PRO A 185 3.43 -4.48 3.25
CA PRO A 185 2.23 -3.75 3.61
C PRO A 185 2.55 -2.66 4.64
N LEU A 186 2.64 -1.41 4.23
CA LEU A 186 2.95 -0.26 5.10
C LEU A 186 1.66 0.29 5.71
N CYS A 187 1.64 0.49 7.04
CA CYS A 187 0.48 0.96 7.84
C CYS A 187 -0.87 0.43 7.30
N PRO A 188 -1.02 -0.90 7.15
CA PRO A 188 -2.05 -1.49 6.30
C PRO A 188 -3.45 -1.41 6.91
N MET A 189 -4.46 -1.08 6.09
CA MET A 189 -5.88 -1.15 6.40
C MET A 189 -6.37 -2.59 6.18
N ILE A 190 -6.44 -3.41 7.25
CA ILE A 190 -6.64 -4.87 7.16
C ILE A 190 -7.80 -5.43 7.99
N ASP A 191 -8.38 -4.65 8.90
CA ASP A 191 -9.45 -5.11 9.81
C ASP A 191 -10.72 -4.25 9.67
N ASP A 192 -11.72 -4.78 8.99
CA ASP A 192 -13.02 -4.12 8.77
C ASP A 192 -13.86 -3.93 10.04
N ARG A 193 -13.57 -4.67 11.12
CA ARG A 193 -14.36 -4.69 12.34
C ARG A 193 -14.25 -3.41 13.17
N ASN A 194 -13.14 -2.67 13.06
CA ASN A 194 -12.90 -1.42 13.81
C ASN A 194 -13.04 -1.58 15.34
N ILE A 195 -12.62 -2.72 15.89
CA ILE A 195 -12.79 -3.07 17.32
C ILE A 195 -11.50 -2.92 18.13
N LYS A 196 -10.39 -2.60 17.49
CA LYS A 196 -9.11 -2.46 18.18
C LYS A 196 -9.05 -1.17 18.98
N PRO A 197 -8.30 -1.11 20.11
CA PRO A 197 -8.23 0.09 20.96
C PRO A 197 -7.84 1.35 20.18
N SER A 198 -6.87 1.29 19.25
CA SER A 198 -6.47 2.43 18.44
C SER A 198 -7.63 3.05 17.63
N ALA A 199 -8.60 2.24 17.19
CA ALA A 199 -9.76 2.74 16.47
C ALA A 199 -10.63 3.68 17.33
N PHE A 200 -10.60 3.54 18.65
CA PHE A 200 -11.32 4.40 19.60
C PHE A 200 -10.46 5.56 20.11
N GLU A 201 -9.14 5.42 20.07
CA GLU A 201 -8.19 6.45 20.50
C GLU A 201 -8.03 7.58 19.46
N ILE A 202 -8.07 7.23 18.16
CA ILE A 202 -7.83 8.19 17.08
C ILE A 202 -9.17 8.80 16.63
N THR A 203 -9.50 9.93 17.23
CA THR A 203 -10.78 10.65 17.01
C THR A 203 -10.61 12.00 16.33
N ASP A 204 -9.37 12.47 16.14
CA ASP A 204 -9.09 13.77 15.51
C ASP A 204 -9.51 13.76 14.04
N SER A 205 -10.30 14.76 13.63
CA SER A 205 -10.84 14.84 12.27
C SER A 205 -9.78 15.07 11.18
N LYS A 206 -8.58 15.49 11.55
CA LYS A 206 -7.45 15.70 10.64
C LYS A 206 -6.73 14.39 10.28
N LEU A 207 -6.99 13.32 11.00
CA LEU A 207 -6.39 12.02 10.78
C LEU A 207 -7.40 11.06 10.16
N TRP A 208 -6.89 9.99 9.55
CA TRP A 208 -7.73 8.84 9.24
C TRP A 208 -8.24 8.24 10.55
N ASN A 209 -9.43 8.60 10.91
CA ASN A 209 -10.05 8.26 12.18
C ASN A 209 -11.11 7.16 12.01
N ARG A 210 -11.71 6.73 13.13
CA ARG A 210 -12.71 5.67 13.14
C ARG A 210 -13.91 5.94 12.23
N LYS A 211 -14.40 7.19 12.15
CA LYS A 211 -15.54 7.56 11.29
C LYS A 211 -15.18 7.40 9.82
N ALA A 212 -14.01 7.93 9.42
CA ALA A 212 -13.49 7.80 8.07
C ALA A 212 -13.25 6.33 7.68
N ASN A 213 -12.71 5.54 8.61
CA ASN A 213 -12.42 4.12 8.39
C ASN A 213 -13.71 3.29 8.21
N ILE A 214 -14.74 3.53 9.02
CA ILE A 214 -16.05 2.88 8.85
C ILE A 214 -16.66 3.22 7.48
N SER A 215 -16.59 4.48 7.06
CA SER A 215 -17.07 4.89 5.73
C SER A 215 -16.29 4.19 4.61
N GLY A 216 -14.95 4.11 4.74
CA GLY A 216 -14.07 3.40 3.80
C GLY A 216 -14.45 1.94 3.65
N TRP A 217 -14.55 1.22 4.75
CA TRP A 217 -14.94 -0.19 4.75
C TRP A 217 -16.34 -0.42 4.18
N LYS A 218 -17.32 0.45 4.51
CA LYS A 218 -18.68 0.35 3.94
C LYS A 218 -18.67 0.45 2.43
N MET A 219 -17.93 1.39 1.88
CA MET A 219 -17.83 1.57 0.43
C MET A 219 -17.07 0.40 -0.22
N TYR A 220 -15.96 -0.05 0.38
CA TYR A 220 -15.15 -1.14 -0.16
C TYR A 220 -15.87 -2.49 -0.13
N LEU A 221 -16.57 -2.80 0.95
CA LEU A 221 -17.28 -4.06 1.10
C LEU A 221 -18.67 -4.05 0.43
N GLY A 222 -19.25 -2.86 0.23
CA GLY A 222 -20.59 -2.74 -0.38
C GLY A 222 -21.65 -3.57 0.37
N SER A 223 -22.33 -4.44 -0.33
CA SER A 223 -23.42 -5.27 0.23
C SER A 223 -22.98 -6.31 1.28
N VAL A 224 -21.70 -6.66 1.32
CA VAL A 224 -21.20 -7.65 2.31
C VAL A 224 -20.70 -7.00 3.61
N TYR A 225 -20.83 -5.67 3.74
CA TYR A 225 -20.48 -4.99 4.99
C TYR A 225 -21.39 -5.41 6.13
N GLY A 226 -20.77 -5.92 7.21
CA GLY A 226 -21.53 -6.43 8.38
C GLY A 226 -21.91 -7.91 8.29
N GLU A 227 -21.64 -8.55 7.16
CA GLU A 227 -21.84 -9.97 6.94
C GLU A 227 -20.54 -10.77 7.21
N GLU A 228 -20.46 -12.01 6.74
CA GLU A 228 -19.21 -12.79 6.75
C GLU A 228 -18.24 -12.23 5.70
N VAL A 229 -17.25 -11.47 6.17
CA VAL A 229 -16.26 -10.82 5.30
C VAL A 229 -15.11 -11.78 4.99
N SER A 230 -14.80 -11.93 3.71
CA SER A 230 -13.69 -12.74 3.22
C SER A 230 -12.33 -12.27 3.75
N PRO A 231 -11.39 -13.16 4.08
CA PRO A 231 -10.01 -12.79 4.41
C PRO A 231 -9.27 -12.09 3.26
N TYR A 232 -9.71 -12.26 2.03
CA TYR A 232 -9.18 -11.52 0.89
C TYR A 232 -9.68 -10.07 0.82
N ALA A 233 -10.77 -9.74 1.50
CA ALA A 233 -11.19 -8.35 1.67
C ALA A 233 -10.55 -7.72 2.91
N ALA A 234 -10.45 -8.48 3.99
CA ALA A 234 -9.92 -8.05 5.29
C ALA A 234 -8.87 -9.06 5.82
N PRO A 235 -7.59 -8.90 5.48
CA PRO A 235 -6.51 -9.86 5.81
C PRO A 235 -6.38 -10.21 7.29
N ALA A 236 -6.77 -9.33 8.20
CA ALA A 236 -6.80 -9.63 9.63
C ALA A 236 -7.74 -10.79 10.01
N ARG A 237 -8.68 -11.15 9.12
CA ARG A 237 -9.60 -12.29 9.30
C ARG A 237 -9.01 -13.63 8.85
N ALA A 238 -7.90 -13.64 8.11
CA ALA A 238 -7.25 -14.89 7.68
C ALA A 238 -6.85 -15.71 8.91
N THR A 239 -7.18 -16.99 8.93
CA THR A 239 -6.84 -17.90 10.02
C THR A 239 -5.49 -18.59 9.81
N ASP A 240 -5.08 -18.77 8.57
CA ASP A 240 -3.81 -19.37 8.16
C ASP A 240 -2.95 -18.35 7.41
N LEU A 241 -1.79 -18.03 7.98
CA LEU A 241 -0.78 -17.14 7.39
C LEU A 241 0.50 -17.91 7.00
N THR A 242 0.49 -19.24 7.07
CA THR A 242 1.66 -20.05 6.69
C THR A 242 1.97 -19.90 5.20
N GLY A 243 3.25 -19.98 4.86
CA GLY A 243 3.69 -19.93 3.46
C GLY A 243 3.56 -18.57 2.77
N LEU A 244 3.23 -17.51 3.52
CA LEU A 244 3.31 -16.14 3.01
C LEU A 244 4.77 -15.71 2.85
N PRO A 245 5.07 -14.75 1.94
CA PRO A 245 6.43 -14.28 1.73
C PRO A 245 6.96 -13.52 2.95
N PRO A 246 8.30 -13.47 3.14
CA PRO A 246 8.93 -12.59 4.10
C PRO A 246 8.33 -11.19 4.04
N THR A 247 8.15 -10.58 5.21
CA THR A 247 7.33 -9.36 5.37
C THR A 247 8.12 -8.25 6.06
N TYR A 248 8.03 -7.05 5.51
CA TYR A 248 8.28 -5.81 6.27
C TYR A 248 6.96 -5.07 6.46
N THR A 249 6.71 -4.56 7.66
CA THR A 249 5.57 -3.67 7.90
C THR A 249 5.92 -2.61 8.94
N MET A 250 5.21 -1.50 8.90
CA MET A 250 5.41 -0.42 9.87
C MET A 250 4.09 0.28 10.17
N VAL A 251 4.05 1.01 11.29
CA VAL A 251 2.89 1.83 11.65
C VAL A 251 3.30 2.96 12.62
N GLY A 252 2.60 4.07 12.57
CA GLY A 252 2.75 5.14 13.55
C GLY A 252 2.10 4.78 14.91
N GLU A 253 2.65 5.28 16.02
CA GLU A 253 2.06 5.07 17.37
C GLU A 253 0.66 5.67 17.49
N ILE A 254 0.39 6.78 16.84
CA ILE A 254 -0.92 7.45 16.84
C ILE A 254 -1.67 7.25 15.53
N ASP A 255 -1.52 6.06 14.96
CA ASP A 255 -2.28 5.59 13.81
C ASP A 255 -3.45 4.72 14.26
N LEU A 256 -4.59 4.84 13.57
CA LEU A 256 -5.76 4.00 13.80
C LEU A 256 -5.43 2.51 13.58
N PHE A 257 -4.58 2.20 12.62
CA PHE A 257 -4.20 0.84 12.24
C PHE A 257 -3.14 0.21 13.14
N ARG A 258 -2.66 0.92 14.18
CA ARG A 258 -1.59 0.44 15.06
C ARG A 258 -1.82 -0.97 15.61
N TYR A 259 -2.94 -1.21 16.26
CA TYR A 259 -3.16 -2.50 16.92
C TYR A 259 -3.45 -3.62 15.94
N GLU A 260 -4.13 -3.35 14.82
CA GLU A 260 -4.35 -4.39 13.81
C GLU A 260 -3.04 -4.78 13.12
N THR A 261 -2.14 -3.83 12.87
CA THR A 261 -0.81 -4.09 12.31
C THR A 261 0.06 -4.89 13.27
N ILE A 262 0.10 -4.52 14.57
CA ILE A 262 0.85 -5.25 15.62
C ILE A 262 0.38 -6.70 15.68
N GLU A 263 -0.95 -6.92 15.73
CA GLU A 263 -1.52 -8.26 15.82
C GLU A 263 -1.24 -9.09 14.56
N TYR A 264 -1.37 -8.48 13.39
CA TYR A 264 -1.09 -9.15 12.13
C TYR A 264 0.38 -9.54 12.01
N ALA A 265 1.32 -8.63 12.32
CA ALA A 265 2.75 -8.92 12.35
C ALA A 265 3.11 -10.05 13.34
N ASN A 266 2.52 -10.03 14.54
CA ASN A 266 2.70 -11.11 15.51
C ASN A 266 2.20 -12.46 14.98
N ARG A 267 1.05 -12.49 14.31
CA ARG A 267 0.50 -13.72 13.72
C ARG A 267 1.31 -14.23 12.53
N LEU A 268 1.90 -13.33 11.72
CA LEU A 268 2.85 -13.72 10.68
C LEU A 268 4.07 -14.44 11.29
N MET A 269 4.68 -13.87 12.33
CA MET A 269 5.80 -14.50 13.04
C MET A 269 5.40 -15.86 13.64
N GLN A 270 4.22 -15.98 14.25
CA GLN A 270 3.71 -17.25 14.77
C GLN A 270 3.48 -18.30 13.67
N ALA A 271 3.15 -17.87 12.46
CA ALA A 271 3.01 -18.74 11.29
C ALA A 271 4.36 -19.09 10.62
N GLY A 272 5.48 -18.66 11.20
CA GLY A 272 6.82 -18.93 10.67
C GLY A 272 7.23 -18.02 9.49
N VAL A 273 6.51 -16.93 9.25
CA VAL A 273 6.86 -15.94 8.24
C VAL A 273 7.92 -14.99 8.80
N PRO A 274 9.12 -14.87 8.18
CA PRO A 274 10.10 -13.87 8.57
C PRO A 274 9.48 -12.47 8.48
N THR A 275 9.48 -11.74 9.60
CA THR A 275 8.77 -10.46 9.68
C THR A 275 9.60 -9.41 10.38
N GLU A 276 9.87 -8.31 9.70
CA GLU A 276 10.42 -7.08 10.27
C GLU A 276 9.27 -6.10 10.50
N PHE A 277 9.21 -5.51 11.70
CA PHE A 277 8.11 -4.65 12.09
C PHE A 277 8.57 -3.47 12.93
N HIS A 278 8.12 -2.26 12.55
CA HIS A 278 8.46 -1.02 13.24
C HIS A 278 7.22 -0.24 13.70
N VAL A 279 7.32 0.35 14.90
CA VAL A 279 6.32 1.31 15.41
C VAL A 279 7.03 2.64 15.67
N TYR A 280 6.57 3.71 15.02
CA TYR A 280 7.18 5.04 15.13
C TYR A 280 6.48 5.88 16.19
N PRO A 281 7.17 6.21 17.32
CA PRO A 281 6.58 6.99 18.40
C PRO A 281 6.10 8.37 17.93
N GLY A 282 4.83 8.69 18.20
CA GLY A 282 4.22 9.95 17.81
C GLY A 282 3.96 10.13 16.31
N GLY A 283 4.23 9.10 15.49
CA GLY A 283 3.85 9.07 14.08
C GLY A 283 2.34 8.89 13.91
N TYR A 284 1.71 9.69 13.06
CA TYR A 284 0.32 9.53 12.65
C TYR A 284 0.24 8.85 11.28
N HIS A 285 -0.94 8.47 10.83
CA HIS A 285 -1.13 7.76 9.56
C HIS A 285 -0.52 8.52 8.37
N GLY A 286 0.42 7.88 7.66
CA GLY A 286 1.10 8.47 6.49
C GLY A 286 2.05 9.64 6.81
N PHE A 287 2.56 9.73 8.05
CA PHE A 287 3.42 10.84 8.49
C PHE A 287 4.64 11.03 7.59
N GLU A 288 5.20 9.96 7.06
CA GLU A 288 6.40 9.97 6.22
C GLU A 288 6.15 10.60 4.85
N LEU A 289 4.93 10.47 4.30
CA LEU A 289 4.53 11.15 3.06
C LEU A 289 4.11 12.60 3.31
N ILE A 290 3.45 12.83 4.45
CA ILE A 290 2.88 14.14 4.80
C ILE A 290 3.96 15.13 5.25
N ALA A 291 4.95 14.65 5.99
CA ALA A 291 6.05 15.46 6.51
C ALA A 291 7.43 14.88 6.10
N PRO A 292 7.75 14.80 4.78
CA PRO A 292 8.91 14.08 4.28
C PRO A 292 10.27 14.64 4.71
N ASN A 293 10.29 15.88 5.21
CA ASN A 293 11.52 16.53 5.65
C ASN A 293 11.81 16.31 7.16
N ALA A 294 10.92 15.69 7.91
CA ALA A 294 11.14 15.35 9.31
C ALA A 294 12.11 14.16 9.43
N GLU A 295 13.04 14.18 10.41
CA GLU A 295 14.01 13.11 10.59
C GLU A 295 13.34 11.75 10.84
N ILE A 296 12.25 11.72 11.61
CA ILE A 296 11.48 10.51 11.84
C ILE A 296 10.87 9.95 10.54
N SER A 297 10.45 10.82 9.61
CA SER A 297 9.92 10.44 8.30
C SER A 297 11.00 9.89 7.39
N GLN A 298 12.14 10.56 7.33
CA GLN A 298 13.30 10.12 6.54
C GLN A 298 13.79 8.76 7.03
N ARG A 299 13.91 8.59 8.35
CA ARG A 299 14.29 7.30 8.94
C ARG A 299 13.31 6.19 8.57
N ALA A 300 12.00 6.43 8.64
CA ALA A 300 11.01 5.43 8.26
C ALA A 300 11.13 5.05 6.79
N GLU A 301 11.33 6.05 5.92
CA GLU A 301 11.51 5.83 4.49
C GLU A 301 12.81 5.04 4.18
N GLU A 302 13.92 5.40 4.80
CA GLU A 302 15.19 4.70 4.66
C GLU A 302 15.10 3.23 5.12
N GLU A 303 14.41 2.97 6.22
CA GLU A 303 14.24 1.63 6.79
C GLU A 303 13.42 0.73 5.85
N TYR A 304 12.26 1.17 5.31
CA TYR A 304 11.50 0.31 4.41
C TYR A 304 12.12 0.19 3.00
N ILE A 305 12.79 1.22 2.49
CA ILE A 305 13.56 1.11 1.24
C ILE A 305 14.74 0.15 1.44
N GLY A 306 15.42 0.23 2.58
CA GLY A 306 16.51 -0.67 2.93
C GLY A 306 16.07 -2.14 3.00
N ALA A 307 14.93 -2.40 3.65
CA ALA A 307 14.33 -3.74 3.72
C ALA A 307 13.95 -4.28 2.33
N LEU A 308 13.32 -3.43 1.49
CA LEU A 308 13.00 -3.79 0.10
C LEU A 308 14.26 -4.12 -0.69
N LYS A 309 15.28 -3.26 -0.64
CA LYS A 309 16.56 -3.45 -1.31
C LYS A 309 17.21 -4.78 -0.91
N GLN A 310 17.24 -5.09 0.38
CA GLN A 310 17.82 -6.34 0.90
C GLN A 310 17.04 -7.56 0.37
N ALA A 311 15.72 -7.50 0.38
CA ALA A 311 14.87 -8.60 -0.11
C ALA A 311 15.03 -8.85 -1.61
N LEU A 312 15.31 -7.80 -2.40
CA LEU A 312 15.48 -7.89 -3.85
C LEU A 312 16.89 -8.31 -4.30
N GLN A 313 17.89 -8.37 -3.40
CA GLN A 313 19.23 -8.83 -3.74
C GLN A 313 19.19 -10.33 -4.09
N LYS A 314 20.00 -10.72 -5.09
CA LYS A 314 20.24 -12.16 -5.33
C LYS A 314 20.89 -12.75 -4.08
N THR A 315 20.25 -13.73 -3.48
CA THR A 315 20.93 -14.55 -2.47
C THR A 315 21.98 -15.35 -3.24
N GLU A 316 23.26 -15.02 -3.06
CA GLU A 316 24.34 -15.92 -3.49
C GLU A 316 24.17 -17.21 -2.69
N ILE A 317 23.75 -18.29 -3.38
CA ILE A 317 23.68 -19.66 -2.84
C ILE A 317 25.07 -20.27 -2.96
#